data_7325ebf25effa06027bb08fc61cd787a
#
_entry.id   7325ebf25effa06027bb08fc61cd787a
#
_cell.length_a   1.000
_cell.length_b   1.000
_cell.length_c   1.000
_cell.angle_alpha   90.00
_cell.angle_beta   90.00
_cell.angle_gamma   90.00
#
_symmetry.space_group_name_H-M   'P 1'
#
loop_
_entity.id
_entity.type
_entity.pdbx_description
1 polymer ?
#
loop_
_entity_poly.entity_id
_entity_poly.type
_entity_poly.pdbx_seq_one_letter_code
_entity_poly.pdbx_strand_id
1 'polypeptide(L)'
;ALGTIGDFGCYSFHETKNYSMGEGGALVINNPAYNERAEILREKGTNRAKFFRGQVDKYTWVDFGDSYLPSELNAAYLWAQLLHADEINDNRMTTWNAYHDAFRPLADAGRVELPTIPADCVHNAHMFYLKCRDLEERTALICHLKANDILAVFHYIPLHSAPAGKKFGRFDGADVYTTAESERLVRLPMYYGLTEADRNKVIAKVLEFYAQ
;
A
#
# COMPACT_ATOMS: atom_id res chain seq x y z
N ALA A 1 14.48 7.20 -5.02
CA ALA A 1 13.33 6.67 -4.27
C ALA A 1 12.03 6.89 -5.06
N LEU A 2 11.03 6.04 -4.88
CA LEU A 2 9.70 6.27 -5.44
C LEU A 2 9.12 7.57 -4.86
N GLY A 3 8.39 8.33 -5.69
CA GLY A 3 7.86 9.65 -5.32
C GLY A 3 8.83 10.81 -5.55
N THR A 4 10.07 10.56 -5.99
CA THR A 4 11.08 11.62 -6.24
C THR A 4 11.52 11.72 -7.71
N ILE A 5 10.75 11.14 -8.65
CA ILE A 5 11.13 11.05 -10.07
C ILE A 5 10.37 12.07 -10.93
N GLY A 6 9.04 12.17 -10.78
CA GLY A 6 8.21 13.13 -11.50
C GLY A 6 8.10 14.46 -10.76
N ASP A 7 7.28 15.40 -11.27
CA ASP A 7 7.03 16.69 -10.62
C ASP A 7 6.44 16.54 -9.21
N PHE A 8 5.64 15.51 -8.99
CA PHE A 8 4.99 15.21 -7.73
C PHE A 8 5.16 13.74 -7.34
N GLY A 9 5.22 13.48 -6.03
CA GLY A 9 5.08 12.18 -5.42
C GLY A 9 4.05 12.23 -4.30
N CYS A 10 3.30 11.14 -4.11
CA CYS A 10 2.30 11.05 -3.06
C CYS A 10 2.60 9.86 -2.16
N TYR A 11 2.70 10.10 -0.86
CA TYR A 11 2.77 9.06 0.16
C TYR A 11 1.46 8.97 0.91
N SER A 12 0.98 7.76 1.11
CA SER A 12 -0.17 7.47 1.95
C SER A 12 0.29 7.02 3.33
N PHE A 13 -0.27 7.63 4.36
CA PHE A 13 -0.11 7.22 5.75
C PHE A 13 -1.45 6.76 6.35
N HIS A 14 -2.31 6.19 5.49
CA HIS A 14 -3.52 5.51 5.92
C HIS A 14 -3.20 4.35 6.88
N GLU A 15 -4.15 3.96 7.73
CA GLU A 15 -3.97 2.92 8.76
C GLU A 15 -3.43 1.57 8.24
N THR A 16 -3.64 1.26 6.97
CA THR A 16 -3.18 0.01 6.34
C THR A 16 -1.72 0.06 5.86
N LYS A 17 -1.04 1.20 5.96
CA LYS A 17 0.34 1.37 5.46
C LYS A 17 1.37 0.94 6.52
N ASN A 18 2.62 0.80 6.10
CA ASN A 18 3.72 0.41 7.00
C ASN A 18 3.91 1.43 8.13
N TYR A 19 3.71 2.70 7.83
CA TYR A 19 3.69 3.81 8.79
C TYR A 19 2.35 4.51 8.65
N SER A 20 1.67 4.78 9.76
CA SER A 20 0.31 5.27 9.74
C SER A 20 0.13 6.51 10.60
N MET A 21 -0.79 7.35 10.18
CA MET A 21 -1.35 8.44 11.00
C MET A 21 -2.89 8.33 11.13
N GLY A 22 -3.42 7.10 10.88
CA GLY A 22 -4.85 6.88 10.75
C GLY A 22 -5.30 7.24 9.34
N GLU A 23 -5.65 8.50 9.13
CA GLU A 23 -5.90 9.07 7.81
C GLU A 23 -4.91 10.20 7.55
N GLY A 24 -4.28 10.18 6.37
CA GLY A 24 -3.39 11.22 5.93
C GLY A 24 -2.35 10.78 4.90
N GLY A 25 -1.49 11.72 4.55
CA GLY A 25 -0.47 11.51 3.54
C GLY A 25 0.50 12.68 3.44
N ALA A 26 1.45 12.57 2.52
CA ALA A 26 2.36 13.64 2.16
C ALA A 26 2.43 13.82 0.65
N LEU A 27 2.44 15.07 0.22
CA LEU A 27 2.77 15.47 -1.13
C LEU A 27 4.25 15.87 -1.19
N VAL A 28 5.03 15.14 -1.98
CA VAL A 28 6.40 15.51 -2.33
C VAL A 28 6.36 16.34 -3.60
N ILE A 29 7.00 17.51 -3.58
CA ILE A 29 7.04 18.43 -4.73
C ILE A 29 8.50 18.51 -5.20
N ASN A 30 8.79 17.89 -6.31
CA ASN A 30 10.13 17.85 -6.90
C ASN A 30 10.40 19.07 -7.80
N ASN A 31 9.34 19.67 -8.34
CA ASN A 31 9.42 20.90 -9.13
C ASN A 31 9.02 22.11 -8.28
N PRO A 32 9.99 22.97 -7.88
CA PRO A 32 9.73 24.08 -6.95
C PRO A 32 8.76 25.13 -7.48
N ALA A 33 8.48 25.17 -8.79
CA ALA A 33 7.49 26.06 -9.37
C ALA A 33 6.08 25.87 -8.79
N TYR A 34 5.80 24.68 -8.24
CA TYR A 34 4.49 24.34 -7.65
C TYR A 34 4.39 24.56 -6.14
N ASN A 35 5.48 24.90 -5.45
CA ASN A 35 5.51 25.00 -3.98
C ASN A 35 4.48 25.99 -3.45
N GLU A 36 4.46 27.21 -3.98
CA GLU A 36 3.54 28.26 -3.54
C GLU A 36 2.07 27.84 -3.76
N ARG A 37 1.78 27.28 -4.93
CA ARG A 37 0.43 26.83 -5.26
C ARG A 37 -0.04 25.71 -4.33
N ALA A 38 0.84 24.78 -4.00
CA ALA A 38 0.54 23.68 -3.09
C ALA A 38 0.27 24.18 -1.66
N GLU A 39 1.04 25.15 -1.16
CA GLU A 39 0.80 25.76 0.15
C GLU A 39 -0.57 26.47 0.22
N ILE A 40 -0.95 27.20 -0.83
CA ILE A 40 -2.24 27.88 -0.91
C ILE A 40 -3.39 26.86 -0.92
N LEU A 41 -3.31 25.84 -1.78
CA LEU A 41 -4.33 24.79 -1.87
C LEU A 41 -4.51 24.05 -0.53
N ARG A 42 -3.40 23.71 0.13
CA ARG A 42 -3.40 22.96 1.40
C ARG A 42 -4.08 23.71 2.53
N GLU A 43 -3.97 25.05 2.57
CA GLU A 43 -4.47 25.89 3.65
C GLU A 43 -5.63 26.80 3.20
N LYS A 44 -6.70 26.18 2.70
CA LYS A 44 -7.99 26.84 2.42
C LYS A 44 -7.91 27.96 1.38
N GLY A 45 -6.94 27.91 0.46
CA GLY A 45 -6.76 28.95 -0.54
C GLY A 45 -6.19 30.25 0.01
N THR A 46 -5.51 30.22 1.16
CA THR A 46 -4.91 31.40 1.78
C THR A 46 -3.40 31.46 1.57
N ASN A 47 -2.85 32.66 1.68
CA ASN A 47 -1.39 32.89 1.69
C ASN A 47 -0.78 32.83 3.11
N ARG A 48 -1.39 32.07 4.01
CA ARG A 48 -1.01 31.95 5.43
C ARG A 48 0.46 31.53 5.63
N ALA A 49 0.97 30.63 4.81
CA ALA A 49 2.37 30.21 4.88
C ALA A 49 3.34 31.38 4.64
N LYS A 50 3.03 32.29 3.71
CA LYS A 50 3.81 33.51 3.49
C LYS A 50 3.76 34.47 4.70
N PHE A 51 2.61 34.56 5.36
CA PHE A 51 2.47 35.39 6.56
C PHE A 51 3.38 34.90 7.70
N PHE A 52 3.40 33.59 7.97
CA PHE A 52 4.28 33.04 9.01
C PHE A 52 5.78 33.15 8.68
N ARG A 53 6.14 33.23 7.41
CA ARG A 53 7.52 33.53 6.98
C ARG A 53 7.84 35.05 6.96
N GLY A 54 6.90 35.91 7.32
CA GLY A 54 7.11 37.38 7.32
C GLY A 54 7.20 37.97 5.90
N GLN A 55 6.69 37.30 4.90
CA GLN A 55 6.73 37.74 3.50
C GLN A 55 5.54 38.62 3.11
N VAL A 56 4.50 38.64 3.94
CA VAL A 56 3.32 39.50 3.83
C VAL A 56 2.91 39.95 5.23
N ASP A 57 2.34 41.13 5.34
CA ASP A 57 1.91 41.74 6.62
C ASP A 57 0.58 41.15 7.14
N LYS A 58 -0.25 40.63 6.26
CA LYS A 58 -1.51 39.96 6.57
C LYS A 58 -1.71 38.78 5.69
N TYR A 59 -2.36 37.71 6.22
CA TYR A 59 -2.83 36.63 5.36
C TYR A 59 -4.28 36.85 4.96
N THR A 60 -4.62 36.39 3.76
CA THR A 60 -5.96 36.54 3.19
C THR A 60 -6.27 35.34 2.28
N TRP A 61 -7.52 35.19 1.92
CA TRP A 61 -7.95 34.23 0.90
C TRP A 61 -7.56 34.76 -0.49
N VAL A 62 -6.78 33.98 -1.22
CA VAL A 62 -6.18 34.41 -2.50
C VAL A 62 -6.60 33.51 -3.67
N ASP A 63 -7.04 32.25 -3.41
CA ASP A 63 -7.40 31.29 -4.46
C ASP A 63 -8.24 30.14 -3.90
N PHE A 64 -8.62 29.20 -4.78
CA PHE A 64 -9.22 27.95 -4.37
C PHE A 64 -8.29 27.15 -3.47
N GLY A 65 -8.85 26.42 -2.52
CA GLY A 65 -8.14 25.51 -1.64
C GLY A 65 -9.09 24.82 -0.69
N ASP A 66 -8.56 23.86 0.05
CA ASP A 66 -9.33 23.11 1.04
C ASP A 66 -8.47 22.84 2.29
N SER A 67 -9.06 22.23 3.29
CA SER A 67 -8.40 21.93 4.56
C SER A 67 -7.72 20.55 4.46
N TYR A 68 -6.51 20.52 3.87
CA TYR A 68 -5.75 19.27 3.70
C TYR A 68 -4.75 18.99 4.83
N LEU A 69 -4.62 19.88 5.79
CA LEU A 69 -3.70 19.69 6.91
C LEU A 69 -4.23 18.60 7.86
N PRO A 70 -3.41 17.60 8.21
CA PRO A 70 -3.73 16.68 9.29
C PRO A 70 -3.69 17.41 10.64
N SER A 71 -4.28 16.80 11.67
CA SER A 71 -4.12 17.30 13.04
C SER A 71 -2.69 17.06 13.54
N GLU A 72 -2.24 17.89 14.49
CA GLU A 72 -0.95 17.70 15.17
C GLU A 72 -0.88 16.34 15.90
N LEU A 73 -2.01 15.81 16.39
CA LEU A 73 -2.08 14.49 17.01
C LEU A 73 -1.73 13.38 16.01
N ASN A 74 -2.30 13.44 14.80
CA ASN A 74 -1.99 12.49 13.73
C ASN A 74 -0.52 12.63 13.31
N ALA A 75 -0.01 13.85 13.17
CA ALA A 75 1.38 14.10 12.81
C ALA A 75 2.35 13.57 13.87
N ALA A 76 2.07 13.77 15.15
CA ALA A 76 2.87 13.25 16.25
C ALA A 76 2.86 11.71 16.29
N TYR A 77 1.70 11.10 16.05
CA TYR A 77 1.57 9.65 15.96
C TYR A 77 2.42 9.06 14.82
N LEU A 78 2.39 9.67 13.64
CA LEU A 78 3.23 9.29 12.52
C LEU A 78 4.72 9.49 12.84
N TRP A 79 5.06 10.63 13.43
CA TRP A 79 6.45 10.94 13.79
C TRP A 79 7.07 9.86 14.67
N ALA A 80 6.35 9.41 15.69
CA ALA A 80 6.82 8.33 16.56
C ALA A 80 7.13 7.04 15.78
N GLN A 81 6.31 6.68 14.78
CA GLN A 81 6.57 5.50 13.95
C GLN A 81 7.75 5.71 12.98
N LEU A 82 7.90 6.90 12.41
CA LEU A 82 9.00 7.18 11.50
C LEU A 82 10.38 7.12 12.19
N LEU A 83 10.45 7.41 13.49
CA LEU A 83 11.67 7.20 14.28
C LEU A 83 12.08 5.72 14.38
N HIS A 84 11.15 4.80 14.17
CA HIS A 84 11.36 3.35 14.18
C HIS A 84 11.15 2.71 12.80
N ALA A 85 11.29 3.49 11.71
CA ALA A 85 10.99 3.03 10.37
C ALA A 85 11.82 1.81 9.94
N ASP A 86 13.10 1.81 10.27
CA ASP A 86 14.01 0.70 9.93
C ASP A 86 13.63 -0.57 10.71
N GLU A 87 13.36 -0.47 12.02
CA GLU A 87 12.91 -1.58 12.85
C GLU A 87 11.59 -2.19 12.31
N ILE A 88 10.64 -1.34 11.93
CA ILE A 88 9.36 -1.78 11.36
C ILE A 88 9.59 -2.50 10.03
N ASN A 89 10.44 -1.97 9.17
CA ASN A 89 10.76 -2.60 7.89
C ASN A 89 11.49 -3.93 8.07
N ASP A 90 12.48 -4.01 8.93
CA ASP A 90 13.25 -5.24 9.20
C ASP A 90 12.36 -6.36 9.74
N ASN A 91 11.45 -6.03 10.65
CA ASN A 91 10.47 -6.97 11.18
C ASN A 91 9.54 -7.49 10.05
N ARG A 92 9.05 -6.61 9.18
CA ARG A 92 8.22 -6.99 8.04
C ARG A 92 9.01 -7.81 7.01
N MET A 93 10.26 -7.43 6.73
CA MET A 93 11.14 -8.19 5.83
C MET A 93 11.40 -9.60 6.32
N THR A 94 11.56 -9.79 7.64
CA THR A 94 11.68 -11.13 8.24
C THR A 94 10.48 -12.02 7.90
N THR A 95 9.27 -11.50 8.02
CA THR A 95 8.06 -12.23 7.66
C THR A 95 7.97 -12.47 6.15
N TRP A 96 8.27 -11.46 5.35
CA TRP A 96 8.23 -11.54 3.89
C TRP A 96 9.17 -12.62 3.35
N ASN A 97 10.42 -12.61 3.82
CA ASN A 97 11.43 -13.59 3.43
C ASN A 97 11.02 -15.02 3.83
N ALA A 98 10.49 -15.18 5.05
CA ALA A 98 10.02 -16.49 5.52
C ALA A 98 8.89 -17.06 4.64
N TYR A 99 7.93 -16.24 4.24
CA TYR A 99 6.89 -16.64 3.28
C TYR A 99 7.48 -17.00 1.92
N HIS A 100 8.35 -16.12 1.39
CA HIS A 100 8.96 -16.32 0.08
C HIS A 100 9.75 -17.63 0.01
N ASP A 101 10.56 -17.92 1.01
CA ASP A 101 11.37 -19.14 1.08
C ASP A 101 10.51 -20.39 1.28
N ALA A 102 9.49 -20.30 2.15
CA ALA A 102 8.59 -21.43 2.40
C ALA A 102 7.75 -21.84 1.18
N PHE A 103 7.36 -20.87 0.35
CA PHE A 103 6.51 -21.13 -0.83
C PHE A 103 7.29 -21.30 -2.13
N ARG A 104 8.61 -21.10 -2.13
CA ARG A 104 9.46 -21.33 -3.30
C ARG A 104 9.26 -22.71 -3.93
N PRO A 105 9.19 -23.83 -3.18
CA PRO A 105 8.93 -25.14 -3.77
C PRO A 105 7.58 -25.23 -4.52
N LEU A 106 6.55 -24.52 -4.06
CA LEU A 106 5.27 -24.45 -4.78
C LEU A 106 5.40 -23.67 -6.08
N ALA A 107 6.19 -22.60 -6.09
CA ALA A 107 6.44 -21.82 -7.29
C ALA A 107 7.30 -22.59 -8.29
N ASP A 108 8.34 -23.28 -7.85
CA ASP A 108 9.20 -24.12 -8.68
C ASP A 108 8.40 -25.27 -9.32
N ALA A 109 7.38 -25.77 -8.63
CA ALA A 109 6.44 -26.76 -9.14
C ALA A 109 5.31 -26.16 -10.01
N GLY A 110 5.31 -24.84 -10.25
CA GLY A 110 4.29 -24.13 -11.05
C GLY A 110 2.89 -24.10 -10.42
N ARG A 111 2.78 -24.32 -9.10
CA ARG A 111 1.49 -24.33 -8.38
C ARG A 111 1.04 -22.91 -8.04
N VAL A 112 1.95 -21.99 -7.80
CA VAL A 112 1.71 -20.57 -7.51
C VAL A 112 2.75 -19.69 -8.18
N GLU A 113 2.46 -18.40 -8.31
CA GLU A 113 3.47 -17.40 -8.62
C GLU A 113 3.76 -16.54 -7.37
N LEU A 114 5.03 -16.26 -7.11
CA LEU A 114 5.50 -15.43 -6.01
C LEU A 114 5.80 -14.01 -6.48
N PRO A 115 5.80 -13.02 -5.55
CA PRO A 115 6.28 -11.68 -5.86
C PRO A 115 7.74 -11.72 -6.35
N THR A 116 8.00 -11.03 -7.45
CA THR A 116 9.35 -10.85 -7.98
C THR A 116 9.83 -9.44 -7.66
N ILE A 117 10.98 -9.34 -7.01
CA ILE A 117 11.65 -8.07 -6.73
C ILE A 117 12.83 -7.94 -7.70
N PRO A 118 12.83 -6.93 -8.59
CA PRO A 118 13.96 -6.69 -9.48
C PRO A 118 15.27 -6.48 -8.68
N ALA A 119 16.41 -6.91 -9.23
CA ALA A 119 17.68 -6.91 -8.52
C ALA A 119 18.19 -5.51 -8.16
N ASP A 120 17.74 -4.49 -8.87
CA ASP A 120 18.05 -3.07 -8.65
C ASP A 120 17.03 -2.35 -7.77
N CYS A 121 16.05 -3.07 -7.22
CA CYS A 121 14.98 -2.53 -6.39
C CYS A 121 15.10 -2.97 -4.95
N VAL A 122 14.80 -2.04 -4.04
CA VAL A 122 14.62 -2.31 -2.61
C VAL A 122 13.15 -2.10 -2.27
N HIS A 123 12.52 -3.09 -1.63
CA HIS A 123 11.14 -3.01 -1.22
C HIS A 123 11.00 -2.94 0.30
N ASN A 124 9.85 -2.50 0.77
CA ASN A 124 9.56 -2.29 2.20
C ASN A 124 8.62 -3.35 2.79
N ALA A 125 8.47 -4.49 2.15
CA ALA A 125 7.61 -5.58 2.60
C ALA A 125 6.18 -5.10 2.98
N HIS A 126 5.58 -4.23 2.16
CA HIS A 126 4.24 -3.71 2.46
C HIS A 126 3.19 -4.81 2.48
N MET A 127 3.29 -5.78 1.59
CA MET A 127 2.41 -6.95 1.53
C MET A 127 3.16 -8.17 1.02
N PHE A 128 2.66 -9.35 1.33
CA PHE A 128 3.02 -10.58 0.66
C PHE A 128 1.78 -11.17 -0.01
N TYR A 129 1.92 -11.64 -1.23
CA TYR A 129 0.83 -12.24 -1.98
C TYR A 129 1.26 -13.52 -2.69
N LEU A 130 0.30 -14.37 -2.97
CA LEU A 130 0.41 -15.50 -3.89
C LEU A 130 -0.54 -15.25 -5.06
N LYS A 131 -0.15 -15.62 -6.27
CA LYS A 131 -1.08 -15.76 -7.38
C LYS A 131 -1.37 -17.24 -7.57
N CYS A 132 -2.62 -17.60 -7.39
CA CYS A 132 -3.16 -18.93 -7.64
C CYS A 132 -3.31 -19.15 -9.15
N ARG A 133 -3.69 -20.35 -9.55
CA ARG A 133 -3.95 -20.68 -10.95
C ARG A 133 -5.10 -19.85 -11.54
N ASP A 134 -6.20 -19.73 -10.79
CA ASP A 134 -7.43 -19.06 -11.20
C ASP A 134 -8.26 -18.56 -10.02
N LEU A 135 -9.43 -17.97 -10.31
CA LEU A 135 -10.37 -17.46 -9.33
C LEU A 135 -10.92 -18.53 -8.38
N GLU A 136 -11.14 -19.74 -8.89
CA GLU A 136 -11.70 -20.85 -8.12
C GLU A 136 -10.70 -21.32 -7.06
N GLU A 137 -9.47 -21.58 -7.45
CA GLU A 137 -8.39 -21.98 -6.53
C GLU A 137 -8.09 -20.86 -5.51
N ARG A 138 -8.06 -19.58 -5.95
CA ARG A 138 -7.91 -18.43 -5.06
C ARG A 138 -9.01 -18.41 -3.99
N THR A 139 -10.26 -18.63 -4.40
CA THR A 139 -11.41 -18.61 -3.49
C THR A 139 -11.36 -19.79 -2.52
N ALA A 140 -11.01 -20.98 -3.00
CA ALA A 140 -10.82 -22.17 -2.18
C ALA A 140 -9.71 -21.98 -1.14
N LEU A 141 -8.57 -21.41 -1.52
CA LEU A 141 -7.47 -21.10 -0.59
C LEU A 141 -7.90 -20.13 0.50
N ILE A 142 -8.61 -19.05 0.14
CA ILE A 142 -9.13 -18.08 1.13
C ILE A 142 -10.11 -18.77 2.09
N CYS A 143 -11.00 -19.62 1.61
CA CYS A 143 -11.93 -20.37 2.45
C CYS A 143 -11.20 -21.36 3.37
N HIS A 144 -10.20 -22.07 2.88
CA HIS A 144 -9.38 -22.98 3.67
C HIS A 144 -8.65 -22.24 4.80
N LEU A 145 -8.02 -21.11 4.48
CA LEU A 145 -7.32 -20.30 5.48
C LEU A 145 -8.29 -19.72 6.52
N LYS A 146 -9.45 -19.23 6.10
CA LYS A 146 -10.49 -18.75 7.01
C LYS A 146 -11.01 -19.83 7.96
N ALA A 147 -11.18 -21.06 7.48
CA ALA A 147 -11.58 -22.22 8.31
C ALA A 147 -10.52 -22.59 9.38
N ASN A 148 -9.30 -22.07 9.25
CA ASN A 148 -8.20 -22.23 10.19
C ASN A 148 -7.88 -20.94 10.96
N ASP A 149 -8.82 -19.99 11.04
CA ASP A 149 -8.68 -18.69 11.72
C ASP A 149 -7.54 -17.82 11.14
N ILE A 150 -7.30 -17.89 9.84
CA ILE A 150 -6.33 -17.07 9.13
C ILE A 150 -7.07 -16.14 8.17
N LEU A 151 -6.94 -14.82 8.38
CA LEU A 151 -7.53 -13.82 7.51
C LEU A 151 -6.61 -13.54 6.33
N ALA A 152 -6.83 -14.26 5.23
CA ALA A 152 -6.28 -13.94 3.92
C ALA A 152 -7.34 -13.27 3.05
N VAL A 153 -6.94 -12.35 2.18
CA VAL A 153 -7.88 -11.55 1.39
C VAL A 153 -7.43 -11.45 -0.07
N PHE A 154 -8.40 -11.29 -0.96
CA PHE A 154 -8.12 -10.88 -2.34
C PHE A 154 -7.67 -9.40 -2.40
N HIS A 155 -7.21 -8.96 -3.58
CA HIS A 155 -6.78 -7.57 -3.77
C HIS A 155 -7.68 -6.88 -4.78
N TYR A 156 -8.66 -6.16 -4.32
CA TYR A 156 -9.59 -5.30 -5.03
C TYR A 156 -10.14 -5.81 -6.38
N ILE A 157 -11.36 -5.43 -6.67
CA ILE A 157 -11.96 -5.55 -8.00
C ILE A 157 -11.37 -4.45 -8.90
N PRO A 158 -11.01 -4.72 -10.16
CA PRO A 158 -10.51 -3.71 -11.06
C PRO A 158 -11.46 -2.53 -11.21
N LEU A 159 -10.93 -1.30 -11.15
CA LEU A 159 -11.76 -0.10 -11.17
C LEU A 159 -12.62 0.01 -12.44
N HIS A 160 -12.09 -0.39 -13.60
CA HIS A 160 -12.81 -0.33 -14.87
C HIS A 160 -14.02 -1.27 -14.94
N SER A 161 -14.02 -2.36 -14.18
CA SER A 161 -15.15 -3.30 -14.08
C SER A 161 -16.14 -2.97 -12.95
N ALA A 162 -15.73 -2.12 -12.00
CA ALA A 162 -16.59 -1.68 -10.90
C ALA A 162 -17.74 -0.77 -11.41
N PRO A 163 -18.90 -0.73 -10.71
CA PRO A 163 -20.03 0.10 -11.14
C PRO A 163 -19.71 1.56 -11.40
N ALA A 164 -18.93 2.19 -10.52
CA ALA A 164 -18.50 3.59 -10.69
C ALA A 164 -17.52 3.74 -11.86
N GLY A 165 -16.59 2.80 -12.03
CA GLY A 165 -15.65 2.81 -13.14
C GLY A 165 -16.34 2.70 -14.50
N LYS A 166 -17.38 1.87 -14.61
CA LYS A 166 -18.22 1.76 -15.80
C LYS A 166 -19.06 3.01 -16.07
N LYS A 167 -19.47 3.73 -15.00
CA LYS A 167 -20.30 4.93 -15.11
C LYS A 167 -19.50 6.18 -15.47
N PHE A 168 -18.32 6.36 -14.89
CA PHE A 168 -17.56 7.61 -14.94
C PHE A 168 -16.24 7.51 -15.72
N GLY A 169 -15.82 6.32 -16.06
CA GLY A 169 -14.57 6.06 -16.76
C GLY A 169 -14.75 5.21 -18.00
N ARG A 170 -13.64 4.94 -18.65
CA ARG A 170 -13.56 3.97 -19.73
C ARG A 170 -12.25 3.19 -19.58
N PHE A 171 -12.25 1.96 -20.04
CA PHE A 171 -11.02 1.20 -20.23
C PHE A 171 -10.52 1.44 -21.65
N ASP A 172 -9.22 1.66 -21.82
CA ASP A 172 -8.60 1.84 -23.12
C ASP A 172 -7.91 0.57 -23.59
N GLY A 173 -8.27 0.09 -24.78
CA GLY A 173 -7.78 -1.18 -25.31
C GLY A 173 -8.45 -2.43 -24.72
N ALA A 174 -7.73 -3.56 -24.74
CA ALA A 174 -8.19 -4.85 -24.23
C ALA A 174 -7.67 -5.11 -22.82
N ASP A 175 -8.52 -5.60 -21.92
CA ASP A 175 -8.12 -6.04 -20.59
C ASP A 175 -7.46 -7.42 -20.66
N VAL A 176 -6.13 -7.43 -20.84
CA VAL A 176 -5.33 -8.64 -20.95
C VAL A 176 -4.84 -9.14 -19.59
N TYR A 177 -4.58 -8.23 -18.64
CA TYR A 177 -3.91 -8.55 -17.39
C TYR A 177 -4.74 -8.23 -16.15
N THR A 178 -5.36 -7.05 -16.11
CA THR A 178 -5.87 -6.50 -14.86
C THR A 178 -6.91 -7.40 -14.18
N THR A 179 -7.91 -7.87 -14.92
CA THR A 179 -8.93 -8.76 -14.35
C THR A 179 -8.33 -10.12 -14.00
N ALA A 180 -7.62 -10.75 -14.91
CA ALA A 180 -7.02 -12.06 -14.69
C ALA A 180 -6.09 -12.08 -13.47
N GLU A 181 -5.21 -11.11 -13.33
CA GLU A 181 -4.28 -11.03 -12.21
C GLU A 181 -4.99 -10.70 -10.89
N SER A 182 -6.01 -9.84 -10.93
CA SER A 182 -6.84 -9.52 -9.77
C SER A 182 -7.61 -10.75 -9.24
N GLU A 183 -8.10 -11.60 -10.14
CA GLU A 183 -8.84 -12.80 -9.79
C GLU A 183 -7.98 -13.90 -9.15
N ARG A 184 -6.69 -13.91 -9.43
CA ARG A 184 -5.73 -14.94 -8.97
C ARG A 184 -5.04 -14.60 -7.65
N LEU A 185 -5.01 -13.33 -7.26
CA LEU A 185 -4.16 -12.82 -6.18
C LEU A 185 -4.78 -13.00 -4.80
N VAL A 186 -4.02 -13.60 -3.87
CA VAL A 186 -4.31 -13.71 -2.44
C VAL A 186 -3.23 -12.99 -1.63
N ARG A 187 -3.62 -12.08 -0.75
CA ARG A 187 -2.72 -11.47 0.23
C ARG A 187 -2.75 -12.25 1.53
N LEU A 188 -1.58 -12.60 2.04
CA LEU A 188 -1.42 -13.26 3.32
C LEU A 188 -1.29 -12.23 4.47
N PRO A 189 -1.58 -12.63 5.72
CA PRO A 189 -1.39 -11.77 6.89
C PRO A 189 0.05 -11.23 6.94
N MET A 190 0.19 -9.91 7.07
CA MET A 190 1.48 -9.24 7.12
C MET A 190 1.37 -7.91 7.84
N TYR A 191 1.90 -7.83 9.06
CA TYR A 191 1.91 -6.64 9.88
C TYR A 191 3.12 -6.64 10.81
N TYR A 192 3.48 -5.46 11.34
CA TYR A 192 4.54 -5.34 12.33
C TYR A 192 4.19 -6.13 13.60
N GLY A 193 5.12 -6.96 14.06
CA GLY A 193 4.92 -7.79 15.22
C GLY A 193 4.15 -9.10 14.98
N LEU A 194 3.92 -9.51 13.72
CA LEU A 194 3.42 -10.86 13.44
C LEU A 194 4.39 -11.88 14.01
N THR A 195 3.88 -12.71 14.97
CA THR A 195 4.73 -13.66 15.67
C THR A 195 5.23 -14.77 14.75
N GLU A 196 6.35 -15.38 15.11
CA GLU A 196 6.87 -16.55 14.40
C GLU A 196 5.86 -17.71 14.39
N ALA A 197 5.18 -17.94 15.51
CA ALA A 197 4.17 -18.99 15.64
C ALA A 197 2.99 -18.76 14.66
N ASP A 198 2.47 -17.53 14.60
CA ASP A 198 1.37 -17.19 13.70
C ASP A 198 1.81 -17.26 12.24
N ARG A 199 3.00 -16.74 11.91
CA ARG A 199 3.60 -16.86 10.59
C ARG A 199 3.73 -18.32 10.15
N ASN A 200 4.27 -19.18 11.03
CA ASN A 200 4.45 -20.59 10.74
C ASN A 200 3.10 -21.32 10.60
N LYS A 201 2.07 -20.92 11.35
CA LYS A 201 0.69 -21.40 11.15
C LYS A 201 0.18 -21.07 9.75
N VAL A 202 0.38 -19.83 9.28
CA VAL A 202 0.00 -19.43 7.92
C VAL A 202 0.72 -20.27 6.88
N ILE A 203 2.04 -20.41 6.99
CA ILE A 203 2.86 -21.24 6.09
C ILE A 203 2.34 -22.68 6.04
N ALA A 204 2.17 -23.31 7.20
CA ALA A 204 1.70 -24.69 7.28
C ALA A 204 0.35 -24.89 6.59
N LYS A 205 -0.59 -23.97 6.78
CA LYS A 205 -1.93 -24.08 6.21
C LYS A 205 -1.99 -23.80 4.70
N VAL A 206 -1.13 -22.94 4.18
CA VAL A 206 -0.98 -22.80 2.73
C VAL A 206 -0.36 -24.07 2.12
N LEU A 207 0.70 -24.62 2.72
CA LEU A 207 1.32 -25.86 2.23
C LEU A 207 0.36 -27.07 2.31
N GLU A 208 -0.44 -27.17 3.38
CA GLU A 208 -1.48 -28.20 3.54
C GLU A 208 -2.53 -28.14 2.42
N PHE A 209 -2.95 -26.95 2.04
CA PHE A 209 -3.90 -26.76 0.92
C PHE A 209 -3.33 -27.30 -0.40
N TYR A 210 -2.06 -27.04 -0.69
CA TYR A 210 -1.41 -27.48 -1.92
C TYR A 210 -0.88 -28.92 -1.88
N ALA A 211 -0.89 -29.59 -0.74
CA ALA A 211 -0.51 -30.99 -0.61
C ALA A 211 -1.66 -31.97 -0.99
N GLN A 212 -2.88 -31.45 -1.13
CA GLN A 212 -4.05 -32.23 -1.56
C GLN A 212 -4.07 -32.31 -3.10
#